data_3528fdd2c665175acd5feb73275a08d1
#
_entry.id   3528fdd2c665175acd5feb73275a08d1
#
_cell.length_a   1.000
_cell.length_b   1.000
_cell.length_c   1.000
_cell.angle_alpha   90.00
_cell.angle_beta   90.00
_cell.angle_gamma   90.00
#
_symmetry.space_group_name_H-M   'P 1'
#
loop_
_entity.id
_entity.type
_entity.pdbx_description
1 polymer ?
#
loop_
_entity_poly.entity_id
_entity_poly.type
_entity_poly.pdbx_seq_one_letter_code
_entity_poly.pdbx_strand_id
1 'polypeptide(L)'
;NGVSRGRMPLNKYRTDRFLFIKGQLVYSYDYNKIAFTNGIGKVTRIIDIGNYQFHHDFRYDKKHDKIICLVNNLDKDTIEDTIVQVDVKTGKTSMLFDCEKILPLMRKLAIQRKGGRNTYGGTELDWIHINSFDFLDDGNSLVLSSREQSSILKIKNIYTKPELDYVIHRGTIYNGTDIAKYQLKREGDFVANAGQHTITVEYDDSLPEGQYYLYMFNNNYGRATSIPTFDWSMYPNVGNFKSGTSYYSKFLVDEKTRTYKLAQQFSLPYSAIVSSVQHLGGNIPFSSG
;
A
#
# COMPACT_ATOMS: atom_id res chain seq x y z
N ASN A 1 20.97 22.49 1.20
CA ASN A 1 21.33 23.85 0.75
C ASN A 1 20.42 24.39 -0.37
N GLY A 2 19.38 23.64 -0.83
CA GLY A 2 18.41 24.12 -1.83
C GLY A 2 18.95 24.48 -3.21
N VAL A 3 20.19 24.13 -3.52
CA VAL A 3 20.80 24.43 -4.82
C VAL A 3 20.38 23.36 -5.83
N SER A 4 19.69 23.79 -6.90
CA SER A 4 19.36 22.90 -8.02
C SER A 4 20.63 22.35 -8.67
N ARG A 5 20.75 21.04 -8.75
CA ARG A 5 21.88 20.32 -9.36
C ARG A 5 21.55 19.74 -10.73
N GLY A 6 20.31 19.83 -11.14
CA GLY A 6 19.82 19.30 -12.41
C GLY A 6 18.34 19.08 -12.42
N ARG A 7 17.83 18.62 -13.55
CA ARG A 7 16.45 18.20 -13.75
C ARG A 7 16.43 16.80 -14.36
N MET A 8 15.54 15.94 -13.87
CA MET A 8 15.30 14.63 -14.48
C MET A 8 14.07 14.73 -15.37
N PRO A 9 14.13 14.19 -16.58
CA PRO A 9 12.97 14.19 -17.46
C PRO A 9 11.93 13.17 -16.95
N LEU A 10 10.67 13.59 -16.92
CA LEU A 10 9.52 12.70 -16.80
C LEU A 10 8.77 12.77 -18.15
N ASN A 11 8.34 11.61 -18.65
CA ASN A 11 7.59 11.54 -19.89
C ASN A 11 6.11 11.31 -19.61
N LYS A 12 5.30 12.37 -19.59
CA LYS A 12 3.82 12.32 -19.49
C LYS A 12 3.23 11.70 -18.22
N TYR A 13 4.03 11.39 -17.21
CA TYR A 13 3.52 10.78 -15.98
C TYR A 13 4.20 11.37 -14.75
N ARG A 14 3.53 11.31 -13.61
CA ARG A 14 4.11 11.63 -12.30
C ARG A 14 5.03 10.49 -11.87
N THR A 15 5.98 10.79 -11.00
CA THR A 15 6.74 9.77 -10.30
C THR A 15 6.21 9.65 -8.87
N ASP A 16 5.87 8.46 -8.47
CA ASP A 16 5.32 8.20 -7.13
C ASP A 16 6.45 7.89 -6.13
N ARG A 17 7.58 7.39 -6.62
CA ARG A 17 8.74 7.03 -5.78
C ARG A 17 10.04 7.11 -6.57
N PHE A 18 11.13 7.36 -5.82
CA PHE A 18 12.50 7.19 -6.28
C PHE A 18 13.17 6.04 -5.52
N LEU A 19 13.92 5.21 -6.22
CA LEU A 19 14.72 4.14 -5.65
C LEU A 19 16.20 4.35 -5.95
N PHE A 20 17.05 3.87 -5.06
CA PHE A 20 18.48 3.70 -5.34
C PHE A 20 18.79 2.21 -5.49
N ILE A 21 19.17 1.81 -6.71
CA ILE A 21 19.48 0.43 -7.04
C ILE A 21 20.89 0.37 -7.63
N LYS A 22 21.82 -0.27 -6.92
CA LYS A 22 23.19 -0.46 -7.37
C LYS A 22 23.86 0.84 -7.83
N GLY A 23 23.67 1.92 -7.07
CA GLY A 23 24.24 3.23 -7.35
C GLY A 23 23.52 4.07 -8.41
N GLN A 24 22.43 3.58 -8.95
CA GLN A 24 21.59 4.27 -9.91
C GLN A 24 20.30 4.78 -9.26
N LEU A 25 19.88 5.98 -9.63
CA LEU A 25 18.54 6.45 -9.31
C LEU A 25 17.54 5.86 -10.30
N VAL A 26 16.46 5.29 -9.76
CA VAL A 26 15.43 4.57 -10.53
C VAL A 26 14.07 5.15 -10.20
N TYR A 27 13.25 5.40 -11.20
CA TYR A 27 11.93 6.02 -11.03
C TYR A 27 10.96 5.62 -12.15
N SER A 28 9.66 5.79 -11.91
CA SER A 28 8.64 5.65 -12.95
C SER A 28 8.77 6.80 -13.95
N TYR A 29 9.05 6.46 -15.21
CA TYR A 29 9.38 7.42 -16.27
C TYR A 29 8.16 7.78 -17.13
N ASP A 30 7.31 6.83 -17.34
CA ASP A 30 6.05 6.92 -18.08
C ASP A 30 5.02 6.00 -17.41
N TYR A 31 3.80 5.95 -17.89
CA TYR A 31 2.72 5.11 -17.35
C TYR A 31 3.12 3.66 -17.13
N ASN A 32 4.01 3.13 -17.98
CA ASN A 32 4.43 1.73 -17.98
C ASN A 32 5.95 1.56 -18.12
N LYS A 33 6.74 2.58 -17.76
CA LYS A 33 8.21 2.52 -17.92
C LYS A 33 8.96 2.88 -16.66
N ILE A 34 10.06 2.18 -16.43
CA ILE A 34 11.02 2.47 -15.35
C ILE A 34 12.30 2.99 -16.00
N ALA A 35 12.77 4.16 -15.56
CA ALA A 35 14.05 4.72 -15.98
C ALA A 35 15.13 4.50 -14.93
N PHE A 36 16.32 4.17 -15.38
CA PHE A 36 17.55 4.12 -14.60
C PHE A 36 18.46 5.25 -15.03
N THR A 37 19.08 5.94 -14.09
CA THR A 37 19.99 7.06 -14.39
C THR A 37 21.39 6.78 -13.86
N ASN A 38 22.38 7.41 -14.48
CA ASN A 38 23.72 7.48 -13.91
C ASN A 38 23.82 8.57 -12.82
N GLY A 39 25.01 8.72 -12.22
CA GLY A 39 25.27 9.67 -11.12
C GLY A 39 25.05 11.15 -11.46
N ILE A 40 24.93 11.52 -12.74
CA ILE A 40 24.62 12.88 -13.19
C ILE A 40 23.16 13.04 -13.67
N GLY A 41 22.31 12.05 -13.45
CA GLY A 41 20.88 12.11 -13.78
C GLY A 41 20.54 11.81 -15.25
N LYS A 42 21.50 11.37 -16.08
CA LYS A 42 21.20 10.93 -17.45
C LYS A 42 20.56 9.56 -17.44
N VAL A 43 19.41 9.42 -18.10
CA VAL A 43 18.75 8.12 -18.32
C VAL A 43 19.68 7.22 -19.14
N THR A 44 20.01 6.06 -18.60
CA THR A 44 20.92 5.07 -19.22
C THR A 44 20.19 3.83 -19.68
N ARG A 45 19.03 3.54 -19.08
CA ARG A 45 18.21 2.38 -19.40
C ARG A 45 16.75 2.69 -19.11
N ILE A 46 15.87 2.17 -19.95
CA ILE A 46 14.43 2.15 -19.75
C ILE A 46 13.94 0.71 -19.83
N ILE A 47 13.11 0.31 -18.88
CA ILE A 47 12.39 -0.96 -18.89
C ILE A 47 10.91 -0.66 -19.14
N ASP A 48 10.34 -1.29 -20.16
CA ASP A 48 8.90 -1.28 -20.41
C ASP A 48 8.26 -2.48 -19.70
N ILE A 49 7.22 -2.24 -18.91
CA ILE A 49 6.53 -3.31 -18.16
C ILE A 49 5.32 -3.88 -18.91
N GLY A 50 5.13 -3.50 -20.19
CA GLY A 50 4.08 -4.05 -21.05
C GLY A 50 2.70 -3.48 -20.76
N ASN A 51 1.67 -4.33 -20.76
CA ASN A 51 0.27 -3.94 -20.62
C ASN A 51 -0.16 -3.66 -19.16
N TYR A 52 0.73 -2.99 -18.41
CA TYR A 52 0.52 -2.57 -17.04
C TYR A 52 0.70 -1.06 -16.92
N GLN A 53 -0.03 -0.45 -16.00
CA GLN A 53 0.10 0.97 -15.66
C GLN A 53 0.45 1.13 -14.18
N PHE A 54 1.52 1.86 -13.88
CA PHE A 54 1.91 2.16 -12.50
C PHE A 54 0.84 2.94 -11.74
N HIS A 55 0.73 2.63 -10.46
CA HIS A 55 0.05 3.47 -9.50
C HIS A 55 0.76 3.40 -8.14
N HIS A 56 0.64 4.45 -7.36
CA HIS A 56 0.99 4.62 -5.95
C HIS A 56 2.42 4.24 -5.54
N ASP A 57 2.86 2.98 -5.67
CA ASP A 57 4.12 2.55 -5.06
C ASP A 57 4.86 1.48 -5.88
N PHE A 58 6.18 1.51 -5.80
CA PHE A 58 7.05 0.43 -6.24
C PHE A 58 8.31 0.41 -5.40
N ARG A 59 8.84 -0.79 -5.11
CA ARG A 59 9.97 -0.98 -4.19
C ARG A 59 10.95 -2.00 -4.73
N TYR A 60 12.20 -1.88 -4.27
CA TYR A 60 13.25 -2.81 -4.65
C TYR A 60 13.39 -3.94 -3.62
N ASP A 61 13.14 -5.16 -4.06
CA ASP A 61 13.51 -6.36 -3.33
C ASP A 61 14.98 -6.68 -3.59
N LYS A 62 15.79 -6.27 -2.63
CA LYS A 62 17.24 -6.46 -2.70
C LYS A 62 17.65 -7.94 -2.66
N LYS A 63 16.90 -8.79 -1.95
CA LYS A 63 17.18 -10.22 -1.79
C LYS A 63 17.05 -10.98 -3.11
N HIS A 64 16.04 -10.63 -3.91
CA HIS A 64 15.75 -11.32 -5.18
C HIS A 64 16.15 -10.51 -6.41
N ASP A 65 16.74 -9.31 -6.23
CA ASP A 65 17.11 -8.36 -7.30
C ASP A 65 15.93 -8.02 -8.23
N LYS A 66 14.78 -7.70 -7.62
CA LYS A 66 13.54 -7.41 -8.31
C LYS A 66 12.97 -6.06 -7.91
N ILE A 67 12.30 -5.39 -8.83
CA ILE A 67 11.43 -4.26 -8.49
C ILE A 67 10.00 -4.80 -8.43
N ILE A 68 9.35 -4.63 -7.28
CA ILE A 68 7.95 -4.98 -7.08
C ILE A 68 7.13 -3.72 -7.30
N CYS A 69 6.08 -3.81 -8.11
CA CYS A 69 5.29 -2.64 -8.51
C CYS A 69 3.80 -2.89 -8.31
N LEU A 70 3.11 -1.87 -7.79
CA LEU A 70 1.66 -1.79 -7.84
C LEU A 70 1.24 -1.31 -9.23
N VAL A 71 0.37 -2.05 -9.89
CA VAL A 71 -0.03 -1.75 -11.26
C VAL A 71 -1.52 -2.02 -11.50
N ASN A 72 -2.10 -1.26 -12.43
CA ASN A 72 -3.32 -1.65 -13.11
C ASN A 72 -2.96 -2.61 -14.24
N ASN A 73 -3.61 -3.75 -14.29
CA ASN A 73 -3.57 -4.63 -15.45
C ASN A 73 -4.65 -4.17 -16.43
N LEU A 74 -4.24 -3.66 -17.61
CA LEU A 74 -5.14 -3.05 -18.57
C LEU A 74 -6.08 -4.05 -19.28
N ASP A 75 -5.89 -5.35 -19.05
CA ASP A 75 -6.78 -6.41 -19.55
C ASP A 75 -7.92 -6.74 -18.57
N LYS A 76 -8.01 -6.04 -17.42
CA LYS A 76 -9.00 -6.29 -16.37
C LYS A 76 -10.06 -5.19 -16.32
N ASP A 77 -11.20 -5.53 -15.76
CA ASP A 77 -12.28 -4.61 -15.37
C ASP A 77 -12.18 -4.14 -13.91
N THR A 78 -11.08 -4.51 -13.22
CA THR A 78 -10.71 -4.03 -11.89
C THR A 78 -9.39 -3.29 -11.93
N ILE A 79 -9.19 -2.39 -10.97
CA ILE A 79 -7.96 -1.58 -10.86
C ILE A 79 -7.37 -1.63 -9.47
N GLU A 80 -6.08 -1.25 -9.38
CA GLU A 80 -5.32 -1.10 -8.13
C GLU A 80 -5.29 -2.35 -7.27
N ASP A 81 -5.25 -3.51 -7.94
CA ASP A 81 -5.33 -4.84 -7.34
C ASP A 81 -4.28 -5.83 -7.86
N THR A 82 -3.38 -5.39 -8.72
CA THR A 82 -2.37 -6.26 -9.34
C THR A 82 -0.98 -5.86 -8.92
N ILE A 83 -0.16 -6.84 -8.58
CA ILE A 83 1.25 -6.67 -8.23
C ILE A 83 2.12 -7.44 -9.23
N VAL A 84 3.11 -6.75 -9.80
CA VAL A 84 4.08 -7.35 -10.72
C VAL A 84 5.49 -7.26 -10.15
N GLN A 85 6.35 -8.13 -10.65
CA GLN A 85 7.79 -8.09 -10.41
C GLN A 85 8.53 -7.84 -11.72
N VAL A 86 9.57 -7.02 -11.64
CA VAL A 86 10.47 -6.70 -12.74
C VAL A 86 11.87 -7.16 -12.36
N ASP A 87 12.44 -8.07 -13.11
CA ASP A 87 13.81 -8.51 -12.93
C ASP A 87 14.78 -7.37 -13.31
N VAL A 88 15.58 -6.91 -12.36
CA VAL A 88 16.45 -5.75 -12.56
C VAL A 88 17.49 -5.99 -13.63
N LYS A 89 18.02 -7.23 -13.74
CA LYS A 89 19.06 -7.58 -14.70
C LYS A 89 18.52 -7.66 -16.12
N THR A 90 17.43 -8.40 -16.32
CA THR A 90 16.90 -8.71 -17.65
C THR A 90 15.84 -7.71 -18.12
N GLY A 91 15.17 -7.03 -17.21
CA GLY A 91 13.99 -6.20 -17.48
C GLY A 91 12.70 -7.00 -17.69
N LYS A 92 12.75 -8.33 -17.52
CA LYS A 92 11.56 -9.17 -17.69
C LYS A 92 10.53 -8.85 -16.60
N THR A 93 9.33 -8.51 -17.03
CA THR A 93 8.17 -8.32 -16.15
C THR A 93 7.33 -9.58 -16.08
N SER A 94 6.83 -9.91 -14.92
CA SER A 94 5.87 -10.99 -14.70
C SER A 94 4.94 -10.66 -13.54
N MET A 95 3.72 -11.18 -13.59
CA MET A 95 2.79 -11.05 -12.46
C MET A 95 3.38 -11.73 -11.23
N LEU A 96 3.39 -11.04 -10.11
CA LEU A 96 3.71 -11.62 -8.81
C LEU A 96 2.44 -12.26 -8.25
N PHE A 97 1.38 -11.47 -8.12
CA PHE A 97 0.03 -11.97 -7.85
C PHE A 97 -1.06 -10.94 -8.21
N ASP A 98 -2.28 -11.45 -8.32
CA ASP A 98 -3.51 -10.72 -8.55
C ASP A 98 -4.38 -10.84 -7.29
N CYS A 99 -4.69 -9.70 -6.65
CA CYS A 99 -5.47 -9.69 -5.42
C CYS A 99 -6.85 -10.31 -5.60
N GLU A 100 -7.49 -10.15 -6.76
CA GLU A 100 -8.80 -10.74 -7.04
C GLU A 100 -8.76 -12.27 -6.95
N LYS A 101 -7.65 -12.88 -7.40
CA LYS A 101 -7.48 -14.33 -7.36
C LYS A 101 -7.14 -14.88 -5.96
N ILE A 102 -6.32 -14.15 -5.21
CA ILE A 102 -5.86 -14.61 -3.89
C ILE A 102 -6.79 -14.19 -2.75
N LEU A 103 -7.66 -13.19 -2.97
CA LEU A 103 -8.59 -12.64 -1.99
C LEU A 103 -10.07 -12.74 -2.46
N PRO A 104 -10.54 -13.91 -2.95
CA PRO A 104 -11.86 -14.02 -3.56
C PRO A 104 -13.02 -13.72 -2.59
N LEU A 105 -12.81 -13.96 -1.28
CA LEU A 105 -13.81 -13.63 -0.26
C LEU A 105 -13.95 -12.13 -0.06
N MET A 106 -12.83 -11.40 -0.06
CA MET A 106 -12.85 -9.93 0.02
C MET A 106 -13.46 -9.32 -1.25
N ARG A 107 -13.14 -9.90 -2.42
CA ARG A 107 -13.72 -9.48 -3.69
C ARG A 107 -15.24 -9.63 -3.72
N LYS A 108 -15.78 -10.69 -3.14
CA LYS A 108 -17.24 -10.92 -3.04
C LYS A 108 -17.98 -9.87 -2.20
N LEU A 109 -17.31 -9.23 -1.26
CA LEU A 109 -17.92 -8.16 -0.46
C LEU A 109 -18.06 -6.86 -1.26
N ALA A 110 -17.21 -6.67 -2.27
CA ALA A 110 -17.21 -5.47 -3.10
C ALA A 110 -18.19 -5.62 -4.26
N ILE A 111 -19.01 -4.60 -4.44
CA ILE A 111 -19.97 -4.52 -5.54
C ILE A 111 -19.66 -3.34 -6.47
N GLN A 112 -19.87 -3.53 -7.76
CA GLN A 112 -19.79 -2.44 -8.71
C GLN A 112 -21.03 -1.56 -8.57
N ARG A 113 -20.83 -0.24 -8.46
CA ARG A 113 -21.94 0.70 -8.45
C ARG A 113 -22.55 0.81 -9.84
N LYS A 114 -23.86 0.66 -9.91
CA LYS A 114 -24.61 0.86 -11.15
C LYS A 114 -24.48 2.31 -11.61
N GLY A 115 -23.91 2.55 -12.81
CA GLY A 115 -23.75 3.88 -13.39
C GLY A 115 -22.68 4.77 -12.76
N GLY A 116 -21.82 4.23 -11.90
CA GLY A 116 -20.74 4.98 -11.24
C GLY A 116 -19.37 4.75 -11.86
N ARG A 117 -18.62 5.83 -12.08
CA ARG A 117 -17.16 5.73 -12.27
C ARG A 117 -16.53 5.40 -10.93
N ASN A 118 -15.80 4.32 -10.86
CA ASN A 118 -15.13 3.92 -9.63
C ASN A 118 -13.76 4.59 -9.47
N THR A 119 -13.12 5.06 -10.57
CA THR A 119 -11.86 5.80 -10.52
C THR A 119 -11.50 6.45 -11.86
N TYR A 120 -10.51 7.31 -11.86
CA TYR A 120 -9.72 7.94 -12.95
C TYR A 120 -10.40 8.10 -14.32
N GLY A 121 -11.71 8.03 -14.40
CA GLY A 121 -12.45 8.23 -15.63
C GLY A 121 -12.91 6.96 -16.35
N GLY A 122 -12.56 5.78 -15.83
CA GLY A 122 -12.96 4.47 -16.35
C GLY A 122 -14.27 3.93 -15.76
N THR A 123 -14.62 2.73 -16.18
CA THR A 123 -15.75 1.95 -15.67
C THR A 123 -15.32 0.82 -14.75
N GLU A 124 -14.01 0.68 -14.57
CA GLU A 124 -13.37 -0.38 -13.81
C GLU A 124 -13.71 -0.26 -12.32
N LEU A 125 -13.79 -1.40 -11.65
CA LEU A 125 -14.09 -1.47 -10.23
C LEU A 125 -12.82 -1.29 -9.39
N ASP A 126 -12.78 -0.23 -8.59
CA ASP A 126 -11.81 -0.03 -7.52
C ASP A 126 -12.33 -0.68 -6.24
N TRP A 127 -12.10 -1.97 -6.08
CA TRP A 127 -12.68 -2.76 -4.99
C TRP A 127 -11.80 -2.89 -3.76
N ILE A 128 -10.49 -2.71 -3.90
CA ILE A 128 -9.51 -2.92 -2.83
C ILE A 128 -8.57 -1.72 -2.66
N HIS A 129 -8.19 -1.06 -3.74
CA HIS A 129 -7.34 0.12 -3.78
C HIS A 129 -6.05 -0.05 -2.98
N ILE A 130 -5.16 -0.93 -3.44
CA ILE A 130 -3.84 -1.08 -2.82
C ILE A 130 -3.01 0.17 -3.12
N ASN A 131 -2.70 0.95 -2.10
CA ASN A 131 -2.01 2.25 -2.27
C ASN A 131 -0.59 2.29 -1.69
N SER A 132 -0.17 1.29 -0.97
CA SER A 132 1.21 1.13 -0.50
C SER A 132 1.45 -0.29 -0.04
N PHE A 133 2.72 -0.67 0.04
CA PHE A 133 3.14 -1.96 0.59
C PHE A 133 4.53 -1.86 1.20
N ASP A 134 4.89 -2.85 2.01
CA ASP A 134 6.26 -3.03 2.45
C ASP A 134 6.60 -4.51 2.59
N PHE A 135 7.91 -4.81 2.58
CA PHE A 135 8.41 -6.17 2.75
C PHE A 135 8.50 -6.55 4.21
N LEU A 136 8.27 -7.82 4.50
CA LEU A 136 8.72 -8.43 5.74
C LEU A 136 10.12 -9.00 5.57
N ASP A 137 10.84 -9.18 6.69
CA ASP A 137 12.23 -9.63 6.72
C ASP A 137 12.43 -11.08 6.27
N ASP A 138 11.34 -11.88 6.27
CA ASP A 138 11.35 -13.22 5.70
C ASP A 138 11.70 -13.23 4.20
N GLY A 139 11.58 -12.06 3.54
CA GLY A 139 11.82 -11.86 2.12
C GLY A 139 10.86 -12.65 1.22
N ASN A 140 9.71 -13.06 1.76
CA ASN A 140 8.68 -13.82 1.04
C ASN A 140 7.26 -13.39 1.42
N SER A 141 7.13 -12.28 2.14
CA SER A 141 5.85 -11.71 2.54
C SER A 141 5.79 -10.20 2.32
N LEU A 142 4.60 -9.69 2.01
CA LEU A 142 4.28 -8.26 1.90
C LEU A 142 3.17 -7.89 2.87
N VAL A 143 3.27 -6.69 3.43
CA VAL A 143 2.14 -6.01 4.05
C VAL A 143 1.61 -4.99 3.06
N LEU A 144 0.32 -5.05 2.77
CA LEU A 144 -0.39 -4.19 1.84
C LEU A 144 -1.35 -3.25 2.58
N SER A 145 -1.45 -2.01 2.14
CA SER A 145 -2.49 -1.09 2.58
C SER A 145 -3.62 -1.06 1.57
N SER A 146 -4.79 -1.53 1.97
CA SER A 146 -6.03 -1.43 1.21
C SER A 146 -6.83 -0.22 1.70
N ARG A 147 -6.84 0.86 0.89
CA ARG A 147 -7.57 2.08 1.23
C ARG A 147 -9.08 1.88 1.16
N GLU A 148 -9.58 1.27 0.09
CA GLU A 148 -11.02 1.14 -0.15
C GLU A 148 -11.68 0.28 0.94
N GLN A 149 -11.01 -0.76 1.41
CA GLN A 149 -11.52 -1.60 2.48
C GLN A 149 -10.98 -1.20 3.87
N SER A 150 -10.22 -0.11 3.98
CA SER A 150 -9.62 0.35 5.25
C SER A 150 -8.90 -0.77 6.01
N SER A 151 -8.19 -1.64 5.28
CA SER A 151 -7.57 -2.83 5.82
C SER A 151 -6.06 -2.85 5.57
N ILE A 152 -5.33 -3.49 6.47
CA ILE A 152 -3.93 -3.85 6.28
C ILE A 152 -3.89 -5.36 6.12
N LEU A 153 -3.24 -5.85 5.08
CA LEU A 153 -3.23 -7.26 4.69
C LEU A 153 -1.81 -7.77 4.68
N LYS A 154 -1.52 -8.90 5.31
CA LYS A 154 -0.28 -9.63 5.08
C LYS A 154 -0.52 -10.73 4.06
N ILE A 155 0.25 -10.71 2.99
CA ILE A 155 0.30 -11.77 1.98
C ILE A 155 1.63 -12.49 2.14
N LYS A 156 1.60 -13.78 2.41
CA LYS A 156 2.79 -14.64 2.52
C LYS A 156 2.99 -15.46 1.26
N ASN A 157 4.18 -16.09 1.14
CA ASN A 157 4.56 -16.98 0.04
C ASN A 157 4.48 -16.31 -1.35
N ILE A 158 4.81 -15.03 -1.44
CA ILE A 158 4.58 -14.20 -2.63
C ILE A 158 5.27 -14.71 -3.89
N TYR A 159 6.39 -15.45 -3.76
CA TYR A 159 7.14 -16.00 -4.88
C TYR A 159 6.75 -17.42 -5.28
N THR A 160 5.86 -18.07 -4.54
CA THR A 160 5.44 -19.46 -4.79
C THR A 160 3.94 -19.60 -4.91
N LYS A 161 3.22 -19.52 -3.79
CA LYS A 161 1.76 -19.61 -3.70
C LYS A 161 1.24 -18.50 -2.79
N PRO A 162 1.04 -17.29 -3.31
CA PRO A 162 0.56 -16.16 -2.51
C PRO A 162 -0.76 -16.46 -1.82
N GLU A 163 -0.83 -16.20 -0.52
CA GLU A 163 -2.03 -16.41 0.28
C GLU A 163 -2.13 -15.40 1.42
N LEU A 164 -3.37 -15.07 1.81
CA LEU A 164 -3.65 -14.20 2.93
C LEU A 164 -3.20 -14.86 4.24
N ASP A 165 -2.40 -14.14 5.02
CA ASP A 165 -1.99 -14.58 6.35
C ASP A 165 -2.80 -13.88 7.45
N TYR A 166 -2.83 -12.54 7.44
CA TYR A 166 -3.67 -11.80 8.38
C TYR A 166 -4.31 -10.55 7.77
N VAL A 167 -5.32 -10.06 8.48
CA VAL A 167 -6.00 -8.78 8.22
C VAL A 167 -6.01 -7.97 9.51
N ILE A 168 -5.68 -6.67 9.42
CA ILE A 168 -6.01 -5.68 10.42
C ILE A 168 -7.12 -4.80 9.85
N HIS A 169 -8.26 -4.74 10.51
CA HIS A 169 -9.38 -3.92 10.12
C HIS A 169 -10.05 -3.31 11.34
N ARG A 170 -10.46 -2.05 11.23
CA ARG A 170 -11.06 -1.30 12.33
C ARG A 170 -12.39 -1.86 12.80
N GLY A 171 -13.21 -2.32 11.88
CA GLY A 171 -14.61 -2.57 12.11
C GLY A 171 -15.02 -4.02 11.92
N THR A 172 -16.31 -4.17 11.73
CA THR A 172 -17.01 -5.46 11.69
C THR A 172 -17.31 -5.95 10.27
N ILE A 173 -16.73 -5.31 9.25
CA ILE A 173 -17.00 -5.61 7.83
C ILE A 173 -16.79 -7.09 7.47
N TYR A 174 -15.90 -7.77 8.17
CA TYR A 174 -15.60 -9.19 7.94
C TYR A 174 -16.32 -10.14 8.90
N ASN A 175 -17.09 -9.61 9.87
CA ASN A 175 -17.82 -10.45 10.81
C ASN A 175 -18.84 -11.32 10.07
N GLY A 176 -18.92 -12.58 10.45
CA GLY A 176 -19.77 -13.57 9.78
C GLY A 176 -19.27 -14.06 8.42
N THR A 177 -18.06 -13.66 8.02
CA THR A 177 -17.39 -14.16 6.81
C THR A 177 -16.19 -15.03 7.16
N ASP A 178 -15.74 -15.83 6.19
CA ASP A 178 -14.51 -16.63 6.34
C ASP A 178 -13.23 -15.79 6.47
N ILE A 179 -13.27 -14.49 6.19
CA ILE A 179 -12.15 -13.58 6.37
C ILE A 179 -11.90 -13.30 7.85
N ALA A 180 -12.95 -13.36 8.68
CA ALA A 180 -12.85 -13.08 10.12
C ALA A 180 -11.79 -13.93 10.83
N LYS A 181 -11.52 -15.15 10.37
CA LYS A 181 -10.48 -16.03 10.92
C LYS A 181 -9.05 -15.52 10.73
N TYR A 182 -8.83 -14.64 9.75
CA TYR A 182 -7.54 -14.01 9.47
C TYR A 182 -7.34 -12.70 10.25
N GLN A 183 -8.39 -12.16 10.85
CA GLN A 183 -8.34 -10.87 11.53
C GLN A 183 -7.52 -10.97 12.81
N LEU A 184 -6.52 -10.09 12.95
CA LEU A 184 -5.79 -9.95 14.19
C LEU A 184 -6.69 -9.34 15.25
N LYS A 185 -6.60 -9.86 16.48
CA LYS A 185 -7.32 -9.31 17.62
C LYS A 185 -6.70 -7.98 18.04
N ARG A 186 -7.52 -6.95 18.08
CA ARG A 186 -7.13 -5.63 18.59
C ARG A 186 -7.03 -5.66 20.12
N GLU A 187 -5.93 -5.15 20.66
CA GLU A 187 -5.71 -4.96 22.09
C GLU A 187 -5.70 -3.47 22.44
N GLY A 188 -6.59 -3.07 23.34
CA GLY A 188 -6.75 -1.69 23.78
C GLY A 188 -7.76 -0.87 22.95
N ASP A 189 -8.03 0.33 23.46
CA ASP A 189 -8.91 1.31 22.81
C ASP A 189 -8.09 2.46 22.22
N PHE A 190 -8.17 2.65 20.90
CA PHE A 190 -7.45 3.66 20.15
C PHE A 190 -8.13 3.91 18.79
N VAL A 191 -7.79 5.01 18.14
CA VAL A 191 -8.28 5.29 16.79
C VAL A 191 -7.59 4.36 15.81
N ALA A 192 -8.31 3.33 15.36
CA ALA A 192 -7.79 2.39 14.37
C ALA A 192 -7.72 3.02 12.97
N ASN A 193 -7.08 2.32 12.04
CA ASN A 193 -6.88 2.80 10.67
C ASN A 193 -8.20 2.89 9.88
N ALA A 194 -8.29 3.90 9.03
CA ALA A 194 -9.34 4.03 8.01
C ALA A 194 -8.80 4.85 6.83
N GLY A 195 -8.93 4.30 5.62
CA GLY A 195 -8.46 4.94 4.39
C GLY A 195 -6.97 5.28 4.36
N GLN A 196 -6.16 4.54 5.12
CA GLN A 196 -4.75 4.81 5.39
C GLN A 196 -3.86 4.75 4.14
N HIS A 197 -2.70 5.41 4.23
CA HIS A 197 -1.64 5.42 3.22
C HIS A 197 -0.27 5.15 3.85
N THR A 198 0.70 4.80 3.02
CA THR A 198 2.12 4.69 3.39
C THR A 198 2.39 3.68 4.49
N ILE A 199 1.87 2.46 4.35
CA ILE A 199 2.22 1.39 5.29
C ILE A 199 3.72 1.10 5.23
N THR A 200 4.35 1.04 6.39
CA THR A 200 5.79 0.72 6.53
C THR A 200 6.01 -0.24 7.68
N VAL A 201 6.83 -1.24 7.43
CA VAL A 201 7.30 -2.21 8.43
C VAL A 201 8.54 -1.66 9.11
N GLU A 202 8.61 -1.74 10.42
CA GLU A 202 9.78 -1.35 11.20
C GLU A 202 10.12 -2.46 12.20
N TYR A 203 11.32 -2.97 12.10
CA TYR A 203 11.86 -3.94 13.04
C TYR A 203 12.63 -3.24 14.15
N ASP A 204 12.62 -3.83 15.34
CA ASP A 204 13.37 -3.41 16.49
C ASP A 204 13.98 -4.68 17.12
N ASP A 205 15.28 -4.75 17.20
CA ASP A 205 16.02 -5.92 17.71
C ASP A 205 15.69 -6.25 19.18
N SER A 206 15.06 -5.32 19.90
CA SER A 206 14.59 -5.55 21.28
C SER A 206 13.27 -6.32 21.35
N LEU A 207 12.54 -6.44 20.23
CA LEU A 207 11.26 -7.14 20.19
C LEU A 207 11.46 -8.66 20.14
N PRO A 208 10.56 -9.44 20.75
CA PRO A 208 10.50 -10.87 20.55
C PRO A 208 10.32 -11.26 19.09
N GLU A 209 10.82 -12.44 18.73
CA GLU A 209 10.58 -13.01 17.40
C GLU A 209 9.09 -13.11 17.05
N GLY A 210 8.73 -12.66 15.86
CA GLY A 210 7.34 -12.61 15.38
C GLY A 210 6.62 -11.30 15.75
N GLN A 211 7.34 -10.36 16.38
CA GLN A 211 6.85 -9.01 16.63
C GLN A 211 7.58 -7.99 15.76
N TYR A 212 6.83 -6.98 15.28
CA TYR A 212 7.33 -5.84 14.56
C TYR A 212 6.33 -4.68 14.59
N TYR A 213 6.78 -3.51 14.23
CA TYR A 213 5.92 -2.35 14.11
C TYR A 213 5.42 -2.17 12.67
N LEU A 214 4.18 -1.69 12.58
CA LEU A 214 3.62 -1.10 11.36
C LEU A 214 3.29 0.35 11.62
N TYR A 215 3.84 1.28 10.83
CA TYR A 215 3.42 2.66 10.94
C TYR A 215 2.86 3.19 9.61
N MET A 216 2.00 4.20 9.70
CA MET A 216 1.26 4.71 8.56
C MET A 216 0.78 6.14 8.78
N PHE A 217 0.45 6.80 7.68
CA PHE A 217 -0.45 7.94 7.70
C PHE A 217 -1.89 7.39 7.72
N ASN A 218 -2.54 7.48 8.88
CA ASN A 218 -3.93 7.10 9.02
C ASN A 218 -4.81 8.30 8.65
N ASN A 219 -5.34 8.32 7.43
CA ASN A 219 -6.24 9.39 6.97
C ASN A 219 -7.47 9.49 7.84
N ASN A 220 -7.82 8.39 8.54
CA ASN A 220 -9.02 8.29 9.37
C ASN A 220 -10.28 8.70 8.58
N TYR A 221 -10.28 8.37 7.30
CA TYR A 221 -11.37 8.65 6.38
C TYR A 221 -12.15 7.37 6.10
N GLY A 222 -13.39 7.34 6.56
CA GLY A 222 -14.32 6.25 6.28
C GLY A 222 -14.72 6.27 4.81
N ARG A 223 -14.26 5.30 4.06
CA ARG A 223 -14.68 5.10 2.69
C ARG A 223 -14.73 3.61 2.38
N ALA A 224 -15.84 3.21 1.83
CA ALA A 224 -16.05 1.89 1.28
C ALA A 224 -17.08 2.04 0.15
N THR A 225 -16.67 2.71 -0.94
CA THR A 225 -17.59 2.97 -2.06
C THR A 225 -18.01 1.69 -2.75
N SER A 226 -17.15 0.70 -2.74
CA SER A 226 -17.43 -0.65 -3.25
C SER A 226 -18.18 -1.53 -2.23
N ILE A 227 -18.29 -1.10 -0.97
CA ILE A 227 -19.04 -1.81 0.09
C ILE A 227 -20.02 -0.82 0.73
N PRO A 228 -21.06 -0.39 0.01
CA PRO A 228 -21.95 0.70 0.45
C PRO A 228 -22.81 0.34 1.66
N THR A 229 -22.90 -0.93 2.02
CA THR A 229 -23.64 -1.40 3.20
C THR A 229 -22.88 -1.24 4.51
N PHE A 230 -21.58 -0.93 4.45
CA PHE A 230 -20.79 -0.72 5.64
C PHE A 230 -21.06 0.67 6.23
N ASP A 231 -21.56 0.70 7.44
CA ASP A 231 -21.91 1.93 8.14
C ASP A 231 -20.73 2.48 8.96
N TRP A 232 -20.06 3.48 8.42
CA TRP A 232 -18.97 4.18 9.10
C TRP A 232 -19.41 5.05 10.27
N SER A 233 -20.71 5.39 10.38
CA SER A 233 -21.23 6.20 11.50
C SER A 233 -21.11 5.49 12.85
N MET A 234 -20.98 4.16 12.84
CA MET A 234 -20.73 3.37 14.04
C MET A 234 -19.34 3.63 14.67
N TYR A 235 -18.44 4.29 13.96
CA TYR A 235 -17.09 4.56 14.43
C TYR A 235 -16.91 6.04 14.71
N PRO A 236 -16.91 6.44 16.00
CA PRO A 236 -16.68 7.82 16.37
C PRO A 236 -15.33 8.31 15.83
N ASN A 237 -15.26 9.58 15.50
CA ASN A 237 -14.08 10.27 14.99
C ASN A 237 -13.60 9.87 13.59
N VAL A 238 -14.32 9.05 12.83
CA VAL A 238 -14.02 8.88 11.41
C VAL A 238 -14.39 10.15 10.66
N GLY A 239 -13.43 10.65 9.87
CA GLY A 239 -13.61 11.83 9.04
C GLY A 239 -14.51 11.55 7.82
N ASN A 240 -15.03 12.62 7.25
CA ASN A 240 -15.67 12.65 5.94
C ASN A 240 -14.77 13.38 4.93
N PHE A 241 -15.21 13.52 3.68
CA PHE A 241 -14.37 14.17 2.65
C PHE A 241 -13.96 15.61 2.99
N LYS A 242 -14.72 16.31 3.82
CA LYS A 242 -14.52 17.74 4.13
C LYS A 242 -13.82 18.00 5.47
N SER A 243 -13.95 17.09 6.42
CA SER A 243 -13.48 17.32 7.79
C SER A 243 -13.17 16.03 8.53
N GLY A 244 -12.23 16.11 9.45
CA GLY A 244 -11.80 15.03 10.31
C GLY A 244 -10.48 15.35 10.99
N THR A 245 -9.83 14.31 11.50
CA THR A 245 -8.48 14.36 12.03
C THR A 245 -7.72 13.16 11.49
N SER A 246 -6.59 13.40 10.85
CA SER A 246 -5.66 12.34 10.46
C SER A 246 -4.67 12.07 11.59
N TYR A 247 -4.03 10.92 11.54
CA TYR A 247 -3.08 10.51 12.58
C TYR A 247 -1.83 9.90 11.95
N TYR A 248 -0.68 10.15 12.59
CA TYR A 248 0.37 9.16 12.59
C TYR A 248 -0.08 8.01 13.48
N SER A 249 0.01 6.79 13.00
CA SER A 249 -0.30 5.61 13.80
C SER A 249 0.79 4.56 13.65
N LYS A 250 1.29 4.05 14.80
CA LYS A 250 2.26 2.96 14.86
C LYS A 250 1.65 1.84 15.69
N PHE A 251 1.50 0.69 15.11
CA PHE A 251 0.98 -0.52 15.75
C PHE A 251 2.11 -1.51 16.02
N LEU A 252 2.09 -2.15 17.16
CA LEU A 252 2.87 -3.36 17.41
C LEU A 252 2.02 -4.56 17.01
N VAL A 253 2.51 -5.34 16.06
CA VAL A 253 1.93 -6.61 15.63
C VAL A 253 2.65 -7.74 16.34
N ASP A 254 1.90 -8.72 16.82
CA ASP A 254 2.40 -10.00 17.34
C ASP A 254 1.75 -11.14 16.57
N GLU A 255 2.52 -11.77 15.70
CA GLU A 255 2.03 -12.87 14.85
C GLU A 255 1.81 -14.16 15.63
N LYS A 256 2.56 -14.38 16.73
CA LYS A 256 2.43 -15.59 17.55
C LYS A 256 1.12 -15.62 18.32
N THR A 257 0.72 -14.47 18.87
CA THR A 257 -0.55 -14.32 19.59
C THR A 257 -1.71 -13.90 18.71
N ARG A 258 -1.44 -13.57 17.46
CA ARG A 258 -2.44 -13.07 16.49
C ARG A 258 -3.13 -11.79 16.99
N THR A 259 -2.34 -10.85 17.54
CA THR A 259 -2.83 -9.60 18.09
C THR A 259 -2.12 -8.38 17.49
N TYR A 260 -2.73 -7.21 17.67
CA TYR A 260 -2.06 -5.94 17.45
C TYR A 260 -2.53 -4.91 18.47
N LYS A 261 -1.63 -4.00 18.84
CA LYS A 261 -1.91 -2.90 19.76
C LYS A 261 -1.26 -1.60 19.33
N LEU A 262 -1.76 -0.50 19.86
CA LEU A 262 -1.17 0.81 19.61
C LEU A 262 0.17 0.94 20.33
N ALA A 263 1.23 1.28 19.59
CA ALA A 263 2.52 1.65 20.14
C ALA A 263 2.67 3.18 20.25
N GLN A 264 2.21 3.92 19.23
CA GLN A 264 2.25 5.38 19.20
C GLN A 264 1.16 5.94 18.30
N GLN A 265 0.57 7.07 18.69
CA GLN A 265 -0.36 7.82 17.84
C GLN A 265 -0.35 9.30 18.23
N PHE A 266 -0.42 10.17 17.25
CA PHE A 266 -0.65 11.59 17.44
C PHE A 266 -1.41 12.16 16.23
N SER A 267 -2.14 13.25 16.46
CA SER A 267 -2.92 13.91 15.43
C SER A 267 -2.06 14.64 14.42
N LEU A 268 -2.51 14.61 13.17
CA LEU A 268 -1.94 15.34 12.04
C LEU A 268 -3.02 16.21 11.40
N PRO A 269 -2.64 17.22 10.61
CA PRO A 269 -3.56 17.92 9.74
C PRO A 269 -4.37 16.93 8.92
N TYR A 270 -5.69 17.22 8.81
CA TYR A 270 -6.58 16.30 8.13
C TYR A 270 -6.31 16.25 6.62
N SER A 271 -6.24 15.05 6.11
CA SER A 271 -6.27 14.75 4.69
C SER A 271 -7.14 13.53 4.45
N ALA A 272 -8.19 13.67 3.65
CA ALA A 272 -9.10 12.57 3.32
C ALA A 272 -8.46 11.54 2.39
N ILE A 273 -7.46 11.95 1.61
CA ILE A 273 -6.82 11.12 0.57
C ILE A 273 -5.33 11.40 0.53
N VAL A 274 -4.56 10.53 -0.15
CA VAL A 274 -3.10 10.59 -0.31
C VAL A 274 -2.37 10.75 1.02
N SER A 275 -1.22 11.41 1.06
CA SER A 275 -0.43 11.69 2.26
C SER A 275 0.60 10.61 2.60
N SER A 276 1.63 11.01 3.33
CA SER A 276 2.69 10.10 3.74
C SER A 276 3.32 10.48 5.06
N VAL A 277 3.93 9.52 5.73
CA VAL A 277 4.80 9.68 6.88
C VAL A 277 6.07 8.86 6.69
N GLN A 278 7.17 9.31 7.27
CA GLN A 278 8.45 8.62 7.23
C GLN A 278 9.17 8.75 8.58
N HIS A 279 10.05 7.80 8.91
CA HIS A 279 10.99 7.94 10.01
C HIS A 279 12.35 8.38 9.47
N LEU A 280 12.84 9.55 9.89
CA LEU A 280 14.12 10.11 9.49
C LEU A 280 14.92 10.58 10.73
N GLY A 281 15.83 9.72 11.22
CA GLY A 281 16.75 10.09 12.28
C GLY A 281 16.09 10.66 13.56
N GLY A 282 15.04 10.03 14.04
CA GLY A 282 14.28 10.46 15.22
C GLY A 282 13.18 11.49 14.92
N ASN A 283 13.09 12.02 13.71
CA ASN A 283 12.01 12.87 13.25
C ASN A 283 10.98 12.07 12.46
N ILE A 284 9.73 12.52 12.49
CA ILE A 284 8.62 11.93 11.73
C ILE A 284 8.05 13.00 10.80
N PRO A 285 8.71 13.30 9.67
CA PRO A 285 8.14 14.19 8.67
C PRO A 285 6.91 13.56 8.03
N PHE A 286 5.95 14.41 7.69
CA PHE A 286 4.73 14.02 6.99
C PHE A 286 4.43 14.96 5.83
N SER A 287 3.64 14.48 4.87
CA SER A 287 3.02 15.26 3.82
C SER A 287 1.52 15.00 3.88
N SER A 288 0.71 16.05 3.92
CA SER A 288 -0.74 15.98 3.79
C SER A 288 -1.15 16.44 2.40
N GLY A 289 -2.03 15.71 1.75
CA GLY A 289 -2.58 16.04 0.43
C GLY A 289 -3.72 17.06 0.48
#